data_1675de784d7c033a3b6dc03008c8677b
#
_entry.id   1675de784d7c033a3b6dc03008c8677b
#
_cell.length_a   1.000
_cell.length_b   1.000
_cell.length_c   1.000
_cell.angle_alpha   90.00
_cell.angle_beta   90.00
_cell.angle_gamma   90.00
#
_symmetry.space_group_name_H-M   'P 1'
#
loop_
_entity.id
_entity.type
_entity.pdbx_description
1 polymer ?
#
loop_
_entity_poly.entity_id
_entity_poly.type
_entity_poly.pdbx_seq_one_letter_code
_entity_poly.pdbx_strand_id
1 'polypeptide(L)'
;MNNLSKLLTVFLTVTLFVGPMFSDQLRSEETGYTPTTLITGANRGIGLEFTKQYLEKGWKVIATCRNPNRADELNNLKQNYPDHLSIMQLDVIDHNRIDELALQLSDTPIDVLLNNAGISGGSSKQIFGTMDYKVYEDVLAVNTIGPMKMAEAFYPHVKNSQLKKIITVSSSEGSIDKALKRGARLFFYRSSKTALNMLMVNLALQLKSRGIAVGMVNPGATDTDFMTGLPFPMRPPEVAVADMIRNIENITVDNTAAYVNYNGKTIPW
;
A
#
# COMPACT_ATOMS: atom_id res chain seq x y z
N MET A 1 7.84 -58.29 48.08
CA MET A 1 9.02 -57.89 47.34
C MET A 1 8.56 -57.69 45.88
N ASN A 2 7.98 -56.55 45.52
CA ASN A 2 7.45 -56.25 44.18
C ASN A 2 7.92 -54.90 43.76
N ASN A 3 8.79 -54.89 42.74
CA ASN A 3 9.21 -53.69 42.02
C ASN A 3 8.12 -53.30 41.04
N LEU A 4 7.47 -52.17 41.28
CA LEU A 4 6.64 -51.49 40.29
C LEU A 4 7.48 -50.40 39.59
N SER A 5 7.83 -50.67 38.33
CA SER A 5 8.43 -49.70 37.40
C SER A 5 7.39 -48.65 37.01
N LYS A 6 7.67 -47.39 37.35
CA LYS A 6 6.87 -46.25 36.89
C LYS A 6 7.29 -45.89 35.45
N LEU A 7 6.41 -46.16 34.48
CA LEU A 7 6.51 -45.63 33.13
C LEU A 7 6.10 -44.14 33.18
N LEU A 8 7.07 -43.26 32.91
CA LEU A 8 6.85 -41.82 32.74
C LEU A 8 6.50 -41.55 31.28
N THR A 9 5.24 -41.37 30.96
CA THR A 9 4.80 -40.96 29.60
C THR A 9 5.02 -39.46 29.43
N VAL A 10 6.04 -39.09 28.67
CA VAL A 10 6.28 -37.70 28.27
C VAL A 10 5.35 -37.37 27.12
N PHE A 11 4.32 -36.58 27.37
CA PHE A 11 3.54 -35.95 26.33
C PHE A 11 4.34 -34.79 25.70
N LEU A 12 4.88 -35.02 24.51
CA LEU A 12 5.51 -33.96 23.70
C LEU A 12 4.39 -33.17 23.03
N THR A 13 3.99 -32.04 23.61
CA THR A 13 3.10 -31.08 22.95
C THR A 13 3.89 -30.34 21.84
N VAL A 14 3.70 -30.76 20.61
CA VAL A 14 4.18 -30.01 19.43
C VAL A 14 3.24 -28.84 19.24
N THR A 15 3.65 -27.65 19.70
CA THR A 15 2.98 -26.39 19.35
C THR A 15 3.36 -26.04 17.92
N LEU A 16 2.49 -26.36 16.96
CA LEU A 16 2.60 -25.85 15.60
C LEU A 16 2.47 -24.31 15.64
N PHE A 17 3.55 -23.62 15.41
CA PHE A 17 3.54 -22.20 15.15
C PHE A 17 2.98 -22.00 13.73
N VAL A 18 1.66 -21.84 13.62
CA VAL A 18 0.99 -21.46 12.37
C VAL A 18 1.26 -19.97 12.17
N GLY A 19 2.16 -19.63 11.25
CA GLY A 19 2.50 -18.24 10.94
C GLY A 19 1.29 -17.49 10.35
N PRO A 20 1.32 -16.15 10.33
CA PRO A 20 0.19 -15.30 9.91
C PRO A 20 -0.33 -15.57 8.47
N MET A 21 0.47 -16.18 7.60
CA MET A 21 0.01 -16.60 6.27
C MET A 21 -1.09 -17.65 6.28
N PHE A 22 -1.12 -18.54 7.28
CA PHE A 22 -2.16 -19.57 7.40
C PHE A 22 -3.47 -19.03 8.01
N SER A 23 -3.40 -17.92 8.77
CA SER A 23 -4.59 -17.38 9.45
C SER A 23 -5.59 -16.73 8.50
N ASP A 24 -5.12 -16.06 7.43
CA ASP A 24 -6.01 -15.40 6.47
C ASP A 24 -6.64 -16.39 5.49
N GLN A 25 -5.91 -17.41 5.04
CA GLN A 25 -6.48 -18.50 4.22
C GLN A 25 -7.51 -19.33 5.01
N LEU A 26 -7.22 -19.71 6.24
CA LEU A 26 -8.17 -20.43 7.09
C LEU A 26 -9.42 -19.59 7.42
N ARG A 27 -9.26 -18.26 7.57
CA ARG A 27 -10.37 -17.35 7.83
C ARG A 27 -11.26 -17.15 6.59
N SER A 28 -10.71 -17.19 5.39
CA SER A 28 -11.49 -17.11 4.14
C SER A 28 -12.27 -18.41 3.87
N GLU A 29 -11.70 -19.56 4.22
CA GLU A 29 -12.37 -20.86 4.06
C GLU A 29 -13.55 -21.04 5.05
N GLU A 30 -13.43 -20.52 6.29
CA GLU A 30 -14.51 -20.62 7.29
C GLU A 30 -15.68 -19.65 7.04
N THR A 31 -15.46 -18.50 6.39
CA THR A 31 -16.51 -17.45 6.26
C THR A 31 -17.02 -17.25 4.85
N GLY A 32 -16.40 -17.88 3.83
CA GLY A 32 -16.69 -17.62 2.41
C GLY A 32 -16.41 -16.16 1.98
N TYR A 33 -15.69 -15.38 2.81
CA TYR A 33 -15.37 -13.99 2.55
C TYR A 33 -14.05 -13.84 1.77
N THR A 34 -14.11 -13.14 0.65
CA THR A 34 -12.93 -12.81 -0.16
C THR A 34 -12.63 -11.32 -0.03
N PRO A 35 -11.51 -10.93 0.63
CA PRO A 35 -11.15 -9.52 0.76
C PRO A 35 -10.88 -8.84 -0.58
N THR A 36 -11.14 -7.53 -0.64
CA THR A 36 -10.95 -6.73 -1.84
C THR A 36 -9.95 -5.60 -1.59
N THR A 37 -8.97 -5.43 -2.48
CA THR A 37 -8.10 -4.25 -2.50
C THR A 37 -8.29 -3.42 -3.75
N LEU A 38 -8.29 -2.08 -3.62
CA LEU A 38 -8.19 -1.15 -4.74
C LEU A 38 -6.80 -0.54 -4.74
N ILE A 39 -6.08 -0.65 -5.87
CA ILE A 39 -4.69 -0.22 -6.02
C ILE A 39 -4.59 0.86 -7.10
N THR A 40 -4.05 2.03 -6.77
CA THR A 40 -3.78 3.09 -7.76
C THR A 40 -2.39 2.93 -8.38
N GLY A 41 -2.28 3.19 -9.68
CA GLY A 41 -1.00 3.06 -10.41
C GLY A 41 -0.49 1.62 -10.48
N ALA A 42 -1.39 0.67 -10.78
CA ALA A 42 -1.16 -0.76 -10.69
C ALA A 42 -0.47 -1.39 -11.93
N ASN A 43 -0.22 -0.63 -13.01
CA ASN A 43 0.23 -1.21 -14.28
C ASN A 43 1.73 -1.49 -14.40
N ARG A 44 2.53 -1.12 -13.41
CA ARG A 44 3.99 -1.36 -13.38
C ARG A 44 4.58 -1.24 -11.97
N GLY A 45 5.83 -1.67 -11.82
CA GLY A 45 6.62 -1.49 -10.60
C GLY A 45 5.92 -2.02 -9.36
N ILE A 46 5.96 -1.25 -8.28
CA ILE A 46 5.39 -1.62 -6.98
C ILE A 46 3.88 -1.92 -7.07
N GLY A 47 3.11 -1.13 -7.82
CA GLY A 47 1.67 -1.33 -7.94
C GLY A 47 1.29 -2.61 -8.66
N LEU A 48 2.03 -3.00 -9.69
CA LEU A 48 1.86 -4.27 -10.38
C LEU A 48 2.22 -5.45 -9.47
N GLU A 49 3.30 -5.32 -8.73
CA GLU A 49 3.72 -6.36 -7.81
C GLU A 49 2.74 -6.53 -6.64
N PHE A 50 2.16 -5.46 -6.11
CA PHE A 50 1.04 -5.56 -5.17
C PHE A 50 -0.14 -6.33 -5.78
N THR A 51 -0.47 -6.05 -7.05
CA THR A 51 -1.55 -6.75 -7.76
C THR A 51 -1.28 -8.24 -7.81
N LYS A 52 -0.06 -8.65 -8.21
CA LYS A 52 0.35 -10.06 -8.26
C LYS A 52 0.19 -10.74 -6.90
N GLN A 53 0.81 -10.19 -5.86
CA GLN A 53 0.84 -10.82 -4.54
C GLN A 53 -0.55 -10.86 -3.85
N TYR A 54 -1.41 -9.85 -4.04
CA TYR A 54 -2.78 -9.92 -3.53
C TYR A 54 -3.62 -10.97 -4.27
N LEU A 55 -3.44 -11.13 -5.58
CA LEU A 55 -4.08 -12.20 -6.37
C LEU A 55 -3.62 -13.59 -5.92
N GLU A 56 -2.31 -13.77 -5.70
CA GLU A 56 -1.73 -15.01 -5.17
C GLU A 56 -2.26 -15.36 -3.76
N LYS A 57 -2.61 -14.35 -2.97
CA LYS A 57 -3.29 -14.52 -1.66
C LYS A 57 -4.80 -14.81 -1.80
N GLY A 58 -5.34 -14.93 -3.01
CA GLY A 58 -6.76 -15.20 -3.27
C GLY A 58 -7.69 -13.98 -3.12
N TRP A 59 -7.15 -12.76 -3.03
CA TRP A 59 -7.95 -11.55 -2.90
C TRP A 59 -8.59 -11.14 -4.23
N LYS A 60 -9.66 -10.38 -4.16
CA LYS A 60 -10.13 -9.58 -5.30
C LYS A 60 -9.32 -8.30 -5.40
N VAL A 61 -8.86 -7.97 -6.61
CA VAL A 61 -8.03 -6.79 -6.86
C VAL A 61 -8.72 -5.90 -7.90
N ILE A 62 -8.93 -4.64 -7.54
CA ILE A 62 -9.32 -3.57 -8.46
C ILE A 62 -8.05 -2.78 -8.77
N ALA A 63 -7.40 -3.12 -9.88
CA ALA A 63 -6.18 -2.49 -10.35
C ALA A 63 -6.53 -1.26 -11.20
N THR A 64 -6.03 -0.08 -10.83
CA THR A 64 -6.31 1.12 -11.62
C THR A 64 -5.05 1.68 -12.27
N CYS A 65 -5.19 2.14 -13.51
CA CYS A 65 -4.14 2.81 -14.26
C CYS A 65 -4.73 3.79 -15.30
N ARG A 66 -3.90 4.71 -15.80
CA ARG A 66 -4.35 5.73 -16.76
C ARG A 66 -4.77 5.16 -18.11
N ASN A 67 -4.13 4.09 -18.55
CA ASN A 67 -4.40 3.48 -19.85
C ASN A 67 -4.42 1.93 -19.74
N PRO A 68 -5.58 1.32 -19.43
CA PRO A 68 -5.73 -0.13 -19.32
C PRO A 68 -5.35 -0.88 -20.60
N ASN A 69 -5.64 -0.32 -21.78
CA ASN A 69 -5.34 -0.97 -23.07
C ASN A 69 -3.84 -1.10 -23.37
N ARG A 70 -2.99 -0.37 -22.62
CA ARG A 70 -1.52 -0.42 -22.74
C ARG A 70 -0.87 -1.02 -21.50
N ALA A 71 -1.63 -1.69 -20.65
CA ALA A 71 -1.17 -2.32 -19.41
C ALA A 71 -0.99 -3.84 -19.64
N ASP A 72 -0.07 -4.20 -20.53
CA ASP A 72 0.08 -5.59 -21.01
C ASP A 72 0.25 -6.60 -19.88
N GLU A 73 1.07 -6.28 -18.86
CA GLU A 73 1.27 -7.17 -17.72
C GLU A 73 -0.01 -7.35 -16.87
N LEU A 74 -0.80 -6.29 -16.67
CA LEU A 74 -2.11 -6.43 -16.00
C LEU A 74 -3.09 -7.25 -16.84
N ASN A 75 -3.11 -7.04 -18.16
CA ASN A 75 -3.98 -7.78 -19.08
C ASN A 75 -3.62 -9.25 -19.11
N ASN A 76 -2.34 -9.60 -19.04
CA ASN A 76 -1.89 -10.99 -18.92
C ASN A 76 -2.29 -11.60 -17.56
N LEU A 77 -2.16 -10.85 -16.46
CA LEU A 77 -2.65 -11.31 -15.16
C LEU A 77 -4.16 -11.57 -15.16
N LYS A 78 -4.94 -10.70 -15.84
CA LYS A 78 -6.41 -10.85 -15.94
C LYS A 78 -6.80 -12.18 -16.58
N GLN A 79 -6.02 -12.69 -17.53
CA GLN A 79 -6.29 -13.99 -18.15
C GLN A 79 -6.16 -15.15 -17.15
N ASN A 80 -5.20 -15.04 -16.21
CA ASN A 80 -4.96 -16.04 -15.17
C ASN A 80 -5.92 -15.91 -13.97
N TYR A 81 -6.45 -14.70 -13.73
CA TYR A 81 -7.32 -14.37 -12.58
C TYR A 81 -8.61 -13.68 -13.04
N PRO A 82 -9.42 -14.32 -13.94
CA PRO A 82 -10.58 -13.67 -14.57
C PRO A 82 -11.64 -13.19 -13.57
N ASP A 83 -11.83 -13.89 -12.47
CA ASP A 83 -12.85 -13.59 -11.47
C ASP A 83 -12.32 -12.73 -10.31
N HIS A 84 -11.00 -12.61 -10.19
CA HIS A 84 -10.34 -11.92 -9.07
C HIS A 84 -9.74 -10.57 -9.45
N LEU A 85 -9.41 -10.31 -10.72
CA LEU A 85 -8.81 -9.05 -11.15
C LEU A 85 -9.77 -8.22 -11.99
N SER A 86 -10.04 -6.99 -11.58
CA SER A 86 -10.69 -5.95 -12.38
C SER A 86 -9.70 -4.86 -12.72
N ILE A 87 -9.61 -4.45 -14.00
CA ILE A 87 -8.72 -3.38 -14.45
C ILE A 87 -9.58 -2.18 -14.84
N MET A 88 -9.37 -1.05 -14.16
CA MET A 88 -10.17 0.16 -14.33
C MET A 88 -9.31 1.35 -14.74
N GLN A 89 -9.85 2.19 -15.62
CA GLN A 89 -9.18 3.43 -16.00
C GLN A 89 -9.32 4.47 -14.89
N LEU A 90 -8.18 5.00 -14.44
CA LEU A 90 -8.12 6.10 -13.48
C LEU A 90 -6.81 6.88 -13.62
N ASP A 91 -6.93 8.21 -13.72
CA ASP A 91 -5.86 9.15 -13.37
C ASP A 91 -6.22 9.77 -12.01
N VAL A 92 -5.31 9.71 -11.04
CA VAL A 92 -5.55 10.19 -9.67
C VAL A 92 -5.65 11.71 -9.56
N ILE A 93 -5.37 12.45 -10.63
CA ILE A 93 -5.58 13.91 -10.71
C ILE A 93 -6.94 14.27 -11.34
N ASP A 94 -7.63 13.33 -11.94
CA ASP A 94 -8.99 13.51 -12.46
C ASP A 94 -10.01 13.21 -11.36
N HIS A 95 -10.36 14.26 -10.63
CA HIS A 95 -11.27 14.15 -9.48
C HIS A 95 -12.68 13.71 -9.88
N ASN A 96 -13.16 14.13 -11.05
CA ASN A 96 -14.47 13.72 -11.55
C ASN A 96 -14.47 12.22 -11.84
N ARG A 97 -13.40 11.72 -12.49
CA ARG A 97 -13.25 10.29 -12.76
C ARG A 97 -13.13 9.45 -11.49
N ILE A 98 -12.50 9.98 -10.44
CA ILE A 98 -12.47 9.31 -9.13
C ILE A 98 -13.89 9.16 -8.58
N ASP A 99 -14.71 10.23 -8.60
CA ASP A 99 -16.08 10.19 -8.11
C ASP A 99 -16.96 9.24 -8.93
N GLU A 100 -16.84 9.26 -10.26
CA GLU A 100 -17.53 8.31 -11.15
C GLU A 100 -17.16 6.86 -10.84
N LEU A 101 -15.88 6.57 -10.63
CA LEU A 101 -15.42 5.23 -10.32
C LEU A 101 -15.95 4.76 -8.95
N ALA A 102 -15.98 5.64 -7.97
CA ALA A 102 -16.57 5.34 -6.67
C ALA A 102 -18.07 5.03 -6.80
N LEU A 103 -18.82 5.79 -7.60
CA LEU A 103 -20.24 5.51 -7.89
C LEU A 103 -20.41 4.17 -8.64
N GLN A 104 -19.57 3.89 -9.62
CA GLN A 104 -19.59 2.62 -10.38
C GLN A 104 -19.38 1.41 -9.47
N LEU A 105 -18.64 1.57 -8.39
CA LEU A 105 -18.30 0.52 -7.43
C LEU A 105 -19.14 0.60 -6.13
N SER A 106 -20.25 1.32 -6.11
CA SER A 106 -21.05 1.65 -4.90
C SER A 106 -21.33 0.45 -3.99
N ASP A 107 -21.58 -0.72 -4.57
CA ASP A 107 -21.91 -1.96 -3.84
C ASP A 107 -20.70 -2.84 -3.52
N THR A 108 -19.49 -2.35 -3.78
CA THR A 108 -18.25 -3.11 -3.60
C THR A 108 -17.52 -2.68 -2.32
N PRO A 109 -17.53 -3.49 -1.25
CA PRO A 109 -16.68 -3.22 -0.08
C PRO A 109 -15.19 -3.31 -0.47
N ILE A 110 -14.39 -2.36 0.03
CA ILE A 110 -12.95 -2.31 -0.21
C ILE A 110 -12.23 -2.42 1.13
N ASP A 111 -11.57 -3.54 1.36
CA ASP A 111 -10.87 -3.83 2.61
C ASP A 111 -9.58 -3.02 2.77
N VAL A 112 -8.87 -2.85 1.65
CA VAL A 112 -7.65 -2.04 1.58
C VAL A 112 -7.74 -1.09 0.40
N LEU A 113 -7.90 0.21 0.67
CA LEU A 113 -7.65 1.25 -0.32
C LEU A 113 -6.15 1.54 -0.32
N LEU A 114 -5.44 1.12 -1.39
CA LEU A 114 -4.00 1.26 -1.52
C LEU A 114 -3.63 2.39 -2.47
N ASN A 115 -3.33 3.56 -1.93
CA ASN A 115 -2.82 4.71 -2.66
C ASN A 115 -1.32 4.50 -2.98
N ASN A 116 -1.04 3.92 -4.14
CA ASN A 116 0.31 3.61 -4.59
C ASN A 116 0.82 4.58 -5.68
N ALA A 117 -0.05 5.13 -6.52
CA ALA A 117 0.34 6.03 -7.58
C ALA A 117 1.24 7.18 -7.06
N GLY A 118 2.32 7.46 -7.79
CA GLY A 118 3.25 8.52 -7.42
C GLY A 118 4.26 8.84 -8.52
N ILE A 119 4.79 10.05 -8.49
CA ILE A 119 5.84 10.53 -9.40
C ILE A 119 6.96 11.24 -8.62
N SER A 120 8.19 11.20 -9.16
CA SER A 120 9.35 11.85 -8.54
C SER A 120 9.49 13.32 -8.95
N GLY A 121 8.94 13.72 -10.09
CA GLY A 121 9.13 15.03 -10.69
C GLY A 121 10.48 15.21 -11.41
N GLY A 122 11.34 14.17 -11.44
CA GLY A 122 12.68 14.22 -12.04
C GLY A 122 13.67 15.11 -11.25
N SER A 123 14.86 14.62 -11.01
CA SER A 123 15.87 15.33 -10.20
C SER A 123 16.34 16.65 -10.82
N SER A 124 16.46 16.71 -12.15
CA SER A 124 16.87 17.92 -12.89
C SER A 124 15.87 19.08 -12.82
N LYS A 125 14.60 18.80 -12.51
CA LYS A 125 13.53 19.80 -12.42
C LYS A 125 13.42 20.46 -11.04
N GLN A 126 14.15 19.99 -10.05
CA GLN A 126 14.06 20.41 -8.65
C GLN A 126 15.41 20.94 -8.11
N ILE A 127 16.22 21.54 -8.97
CA ILE A 127 17.49 22.17 -8.58
C ILE A 127 17.19 23.59 -8.10
N PHE A 128 17.65 23.95 -6.89
CA PHE A 128 17.45 25.29 -6.35
C PHE A 128 18.05 26.37 -7.27
N GLY A 129 17.27 27.38 -7.58
CA GLY A 129 17.60 28.43 -8.55
C GLY A 129 17.07 28.19 -9.96
N THR A 130 16.69 26.95 -10.34
CA THR A 130 16.16 26.62 -11.68
C THR A 130 14.94 25.67 -11.59
N MET A 131 14.18 25.78 -10.51
CA MET A 131 13.03 24.91 -10.23
C MET A 131 11.90 25.10 -11.25
N ASP A 132 11.35 23.98 -11.74
CA ASP A 132 10.18 23.96 -12.61
C ASP A 132 8.91 23.80 -11.74
N TYR A 133 8.27 24.91 -11.41
CA TYR A 133 7.12 24.92 -10.51
C TYR A 133 5.89 24.22 -11.09
N LYS A 134 5.76 24.12 -12.44
CA LYS A 134 4.68 23.33 -13.04
C LYS A 134 4.84 21.84 -12.73
N VAL A 135 6.07 21.34 -12.76
CA VAL A 135 6.35 19.96 -12.31
C VAL A 135 6.07 19.80 -10.82
N TYR A 136 6.31 20.82 -10.00
CA TYR A 136 5.98 20.77 -8.57
C TYR A 136 4.47 20.65 -8.34
N GLU A 137 3.66 21.43 -9.05
CA GLU A 137 2.19 21.32 -9.02
C GLU A 137 1.75 19.90 -9.38
N ASP A 138 2.29 19.31 -10.45
CA ASP A 138 1.96 17.95 -10.87
C ASP A 138 2.36 16.90 -9.81
N VAL A 139 3.53 17.07 -9.17
CA VAL A 139 3.98 16.19 -8.07
C VAL A 139 3.04 16.28 -6.86
N LEU A 140 2.60 17.48 -6.49
CA LEU A 140 1.63 17.65 -5.40
C LEU A 140 0.26 17.08 -5.76
N ALA A 141 -0.21 17.30 -6.99
CA ALA A 141 -1.49 16.78 -7.47
C ALA A 141 -1.53 15.24 -7.37
N VAL A 142 -0.48 14.56 -7.88
CA VAL A 142 -0.41 13.09 -7.89
C VAL A 142 -0.11 12.52 -6.51
N ASN A 143 0.91 13.04 -5.80
CA ASN A 143 1.43 12.39 -4.60
C ASN A 143 0.68 12.75 -3.32
N THR A 144 -0.05 13.87 -3.31
CA THR A 144 -0.64 14.47 -2.10
C THR A 144 -2.15 14.60 -2.22
N ILE A 145 -2.63 15.32 -3.24
CA ILE A 145 -4.05 15.61 -3.41
C ILE A 145 -4.81 14.37 -3.87
N GLY A 146 -4.29 13.65 -4.87
CA GLY A 146 -4.91 12.43 -5.39
C GLY A 146 -5.22 11.38 -4.32
N PRO A 147 -4.25 10.97 -3.48
CA PRO A 147 -4.49 10.05 -2.36
C PRO A 147 -5.57 10.52 -1.38
N MET A 148 -5.66 11.82 -1.10
CA MET A 148 -6.70 12.37 -0.23
C MET A 148 -8.07 12.31 -0.90
N LYS A 149 -8.16 12.69 -2.19
CA LYS A 149 -9.39 12.59 -2.97
C LYS A 149 -9.87 11.15 -3.10
N MET A 150 -8.96 10.19 -3.31
CA MET A 150 -9.27 8.76 -3.30
C MET A 150 -9.84 8.32 -1.95
N ALA A 151 -9.20 8.73 -0.85
CA ALA A 151 -9.67 8.39 0.50
C ALA A 151 -11.07 8.94 0.78
N GLU A 152 -11.38 10.17 0.32
CA GLU A 152 -12.69 10.80 0.46
C GLU A 152 -13.76 10.07 -0.35
N ALA A 153 -13.53 9.83 -1.64
CA ALA A 153 -14.50 9.20 -2.53
C ALA A 153 -14.77 7.73 -2.16
N PHE A 154 -13.75 6.98 -1.76
CA PHE A 154 -13.85 5.57 -1.39
C PHE A 154 -14.08 5.31 0.10
N TYR A 155 -14.28 6.36 0.91
CA TYR A 155 -14.60 6.20 2.33
C TYR A 155 -15.82 5.29 2.58
N PRO A 156 -16.96 5.40 1.85
CA PRO A 156 -18.11 4.52 2.05
C PRO A 156 -17.77 3.04 1.82
N HIS A 157 -16.96 2.74 0.81
CA HIS A 157 -16.53 1.39 0.44
C HIS A 157 -15.67 0.78 1.55
N VAL A 158 -14.69 1.55 2.06
CA VAL A 158 -13.82 1.13 3.16
C VAL A 158 -14.62 0.97 4.46
N LYS A 159 -15.53 1.89 4.76
CA LYS A 159 -16.39 1.82 5.95
C LYS A 159 -17.24 0.54 5.98
N ASN A 160 -17.74 0.10 4.82
CA ASN A 160 -18.62 -1.05 4.68
C ASN A 160 -17.86 -2.40 4.55
N SER A 161 -16.53 -2.38 4.49
CA SER A 161 -15.70 -3.59 4.40
C SER A 161 -15.40 -4.20 5.78
N GLN A 162 -14.69 -5.33 5.80
CA GLN A 162 -14.31 -5.99 7.05
C GLN A 162 -12.99 -5.45 7.62
N LEU A 163 -11.93 -5.27 6.80
CA LEU A 163 -10.60 -4.89 7.29
C LEU A 163 -10.43 -3.38 7.49
N LYS A 164 -11.18 -2.56 6.76
CA LYS A 164 -11.29 -1.10 6.94
C LYS A 164 -9.95 -0.37 6.98
N LYS A 165 -9.15 -0.52 5.92
CA LYS A 165 -7.82 0.08 5.85
C LYS A 165 -7.68 1.08 4.69
N ILE A 166 -7.10 2.25 4.98
CA ILE A 166 -6.62 3.22 3.97
C ILE A 166 -5.12 3.27 4.10
N ILE A 167 -4.42 2.80 3.09
CA ILE A 167 -2.96 2.68 3.09
C ILE A 167 -2.38 3.53 1.96
N THR A 168 -1.27 4.18 2.26
CA THR A 168 -0.55 5.01 1.29
C THR A 168 0.90 4.57 1.18
N VAL A 169 1.38 4.35 -0.04
CA VAL A 169 2.80 4.16 -0.29
C VAL A 169 3.50 5.52 -0.19
N SER A 170 4.10 5.75 0.96
CA SER A 170 4.90 6.94 1.24
C SER A 170 6.38 6.64 0.98
N SER A 171 7.26 7.44 1.55
CA SER A 171 8.71 7.30 1.41
C SER A 171 9.42 7.81 2.65
N SER A 172 10.52 7.18 3.01
CA SER A 172 11.42 7.73 4.03
C SER A 172 11.98 9.11 3.66
N GLU A 173 11.82 9.55 2.41
CA GLU A 173 12.13 10.91 1.98
C GLU A 173 11.08 11.94 2.45
N GLY A 174 9.88 11.52 2.87
CA GLY A 174 8.89 12.39 3.53
C GLY A 174 9.15 12.64 5.02
N SER A 175 10.25 12.12 5.57
CA SER A 175 10.67 12.35 6.96
C SER A 175 11.56 13.59 7.07
N ILE A 176 11.16 14.59 7.86
CA ILE A 176 11.95 15.79 8.13
C ILE A 176 13.21 15.44 8.92
N ASP A 177 13.11 14.57 9.93
CA ASP A 177 14.27 14.09 10.70
C ASP A 177 15.33 13.44 9.79
N LYS A 178 14.89 12.58 8.87
CA LYS A 178 15.82 11.96 7.91
C LYS A 178 16.37 12.96 6.89
N ALA A 179 15.60 13.95 6.49
CA ALA A 179 16.06 14.98 5.58
C ALA A 179 17.22 15.80 6.18
N LEU A 180 17.15 16.16 7.46
CA LEU A 180 18.22 16.85 8.20
C LEU A 180 19.53 16.07 8.19
N LYS A 181 19.47 14.74 8.22
CA LYS A 181 20.63 13.82 8.21
C LYS A 181 21.18 13.54 6.80
N ARG A 182 20.34 13.65 5.76
CA ARG A 182 20.68 13.26 4.37
C ARG A 182 21.04 14.42 3.46
N GLY A 183 20.88 15.66 3.92
CA GLY A 183 21.11 16.88 3.13
C GLY A 183 20.01 17.20 2.12
N ALA A 184 20.14 18.35 1.47
CA ALA A 184 19.15 18.86 0.52
C ALA A 184 19.13 18.07 -0.79
N ARG A 185 17.95 17.62 -1.20
CA ARG A 185 17.69 16.95 -2.49
C ARG A 185 16.19 16.76 -2.71
N LEU A 186 15.77 16.53 -3.94
CA LEU A 186 14.39 16.13 -4.30
C LEU A 186 13.32 17.01 -3.63
N PHE A 187 13.44 18.33 -3.75
CA PHE A 187 12.58 19.29 -3.07
C PHE A 187 11.09 19.00 -3.26
N PHE A 188 10.66 18.78 -4.50
CA PHE A 188 9.25 18.53 -4.84
C PHE A 188 8.76 17.20 -4.29
N TYR A 189 9.54 16.15 -4.50
CA TYR A 189 9.18 14.81 -4.03
C TYR A 189 9.10 14.74 -2.50
N ARG A 190 10.14 15.25 -1.81
CA ARG A 190 10.18 15.25 -0.34
C ARG A 190 9.02 16.02 0.26
N SER A 191 8.81 17.27 -0.19
CA SER A 191 7.70 18.08 0.30
C SER A 191 6.34 17.45 0.04
N SER A 192 6.13 16.83 -1.14
CA SER A 192 4.89 16.13 -1.44
C SER A 192 4.64 14.93 -0.52
N LYS A 193 5.68 14.15 -0.18
CA LYS A 193 5.55 13.00 0.72
C LYS A 193 5.38 13.43 2.19
N THR A 194 5.98 14.56 2.59
CA THR A 194 5.74 15.16 3.91
C THR A 194 4.31 15.69 4.03
N ALA A 195 3.81 16.39 3.00
CA ALA A 195 2.44 16.87 2.95
C ALA A 195 1.43 15.70 2.96
N LEU A 196 1.68 14.66 2.18
CA LEU A 196 0.91 13.42 2.20
C LEU A 196 0.86 12.80 3.61
N ASN A 197 2.00 12.67 4.28
CA ASN A 197 2.07 12.12 5.62
C ASN A 197 1.19 12.93 6.60
N MET A 198 1.23 14.26 6.54
CA MET A 198 0.40 15.11 7.39
C MET A 198 -1.10 14.91 7.10
N LEU A 199 -1.51 14.82 5.83
CA LEU A 199 -2.90 14.53 5.47
C LEU A 199 -3.35 13.17 6.01
N MET A 200 -2.52 12.13 5.88
CA MET A 200 -2.84 10.79 6.36
C MET A 200 -2.91 10.71 7.89
N VAL A 201 -2.08 11.46 8.61
CA VAL A 201 -2.19 11.59 10.08
C VAL A 201 -3.52 12.21 10.48
N ASN A 202 -3.90 13.34 9.86
CA ASN A 202 -5.20 13.97 10.14
C ASN A 202 -6.37 13.03 9.80
N LEU A 203 -6.31 12.33 8.68
CA LEU A 203 -7.31 11.35 8.28
C LEU A 203 -7.39 10.19 9.29
N ALA A 204 -6.25 9.70 9.78
CA ALA A 204 -6.18 8.65 10.79
C ALA A 204 -6.90 9.07 12.09
N LEU A 205 -6.62 10.29 12.57
CA LEU A 205 -7.26 10.84 13.76
C LEU A 205 -8.77 11.00 13.55
N GLN A 206 -9.19 11.50 12.39
CA GLN A 206 -10.59 11.67 12.01
C GLN A 206 -11.36 10.34 11.95
N LEU A 207 -10.74 9.27 11.44
CA LEU A 207 -11.40 8.00 11.15
C LEU A 207 -11.24 6.95 12.26
N LYS A 208 -10.39 7.19 13.26
CA LYS A 208 -10.15 6.24 14.36
C LYS A 208 -11.44 5.81 15.05
N SER A 209 -12.30 6.78 15.42
CA SER A 209 -13.58 6.50 16.08
C SER A 209 -14.59 5.76 15.20
N ARG A 210 -14.33 5.69 13.89
CA ARG A 210 -15.13 4.96 12.91
C ARG A 210 -14.61 3.55 12.61
N GLY A 211 -13.56 3.12 13.33
CA GLY A 211 -12.96 1.81 13.18
C GLY A 211 -12.12 1.64 11.92
N ILE A 212 -11.67 2.73 11.28
CA ILE A 212 -10.84 2.67 10.06
C ILE A 212 -9.39 2.96 10.42
N ALA A 213 -8.49 2.05 10.01
CA ALA A 213 -7.06 2.22 10.15
C ALA A 213 -6.48 2.94 8.94
N VAL A 214 -5.64 3.94 9.19
CA VAL A 214 -4.90 4.67 8.14
C VAL A 214 -3.42 4.52 8.40
N GLY A 215 -2.64 4.18 7.34
CA GLY A 215 -1.20 3.96 7.50
C GLY A 215 -0.37 4.34 6.28
N MET A 216 0.89 4.59 6.52
CA MET A 216 1.90 4.95 5.53
C MET A 216 3.02 3.92 5.53
N VAL A 217 3.26 3.29 4.39
CA VAL A 217 4.31 2.27 4.23
C VAL A 217 5.40 2.77 3.28
N ASN A 218 6.66 2.46 3.60
CA ASN A 218 7.81 2.79 2.76
C ASN A 218 8.48 1.52 2.24
N PRO A 219 8.60 1.36 0.91
CA PRO A 219 9.22 0.18 0.29
C PRO A 219 10.75 0.09 0.47
N GLY A 220 11.41 1.18 0.85
CA GLY A 220 12.85 1.34 0.67
C GLY A 220 13.21 1.71 -0.77
N ALA A 221 14.49 1.67 -1.11
CA ALA A 221 14.95 1.81 -2.49
C ALA A 221 14.63 0.52 -3.25
N THR A 222 13.66 0.58 -4.16
CA THR A 222 13.13 -0.58 -4.89
C THR A 222 13.45 -0.46 -6.36
N ASP A 223 13.91 -1.55 -6.98
CA ASP A 223 14.28 -1.61 -8.39
C ASP A 223 13.04 -1.50 -9.28
N THR A 224 12.80 -0.30 -9.76
CA THR A 224 11.68 0.06 -10.62
C THR A 224 12.07 1.25 -11.49
N ASP A 225 11.33 1.51 -12.55
CA ASP A 225 11.53 2.69 -13.42
C ASP A 225 11.62 4.01 -12.64
N PHE A 226 10.97 4.07 -11.47
CA PHE A 226 11.00 5.23 -10.59
C PHE A 226 12.40 5.56 -10.06
N MET A 227 13.26 4.55 -9.95
CA MET A 227 14.61 4.63 -9.38
C MET A 227 15.71 4.41 -10.44
N THR A 228 15.37 4.34 -11.72
CA THR A 228 16.33 4.08 -12.82
C THR A 228 17.50 5.06 -12.80
N GLY A 229 18.71 4.54 -12.95
CA GLY A 229 19.94 5.33 -13.07
C GLY A 229 20.57 5.76 -11.74
N LEU A 230 20.07 5.30 -10.59
CA LEU A 230 20.67 5.59 -9.29
C LEU A 230 21.77 4.57 -8.94
N PRO A 231 22.95 5.01 -8.45
CA PRO A 231 24.16 4.17 -8.31
C PRO A 231 24.24 3.42 -6.95
N PHE A 232 23.13 2.89 -6.44
CA PHE A 232 23.15 2.12 -5.19
C PHE A 232 22.29 0.86 -5.29
N PRO A 233 22.56 -0.16 -4.45
CA PRO A 233 21.80 -1.40 -4.45
C PRO A 233 20.32 -1.14 -4.18
N MET A 234 19.46 -1.73 -4.99
CA MET A 234 18.00 -1.66 -4.87
C MET A 234 17.44 -3.01 -4.45
N ARG A 235 16.29 -2.95 -3.79
CA ARG A 235 15.56 -4.15 -3.38
C ARG A 235 14.73 -4.66 -4.55
N PRO A 236 14.66 -5.97 -4.78
CA PRO A 236 13.72 -6.54 -5.73
C PRO A 236 12.27 -6.13 -5.36
N PRO A 237 11.42 -5.78 -6.36
CA PRO A 237 10.03 -5.37 -6.11
C PRO A 237 9.23 -6.41 -5.31
N GLU A 238 9.42 -7.70 -5.61
CA GLU A 238 8.74 -8.80 -4.93
C GLU A 238 9.05 -8.86 -3.42
N VAL A 239 10.30 -8.62 -3.04
CA VAL A 239 10.71 -8.57 -1.63
C VAL A 239 10.18 -7.31 -0.95
N ALA A 240 10.25 -6.16 -1.63
CA ALA A 240 9.78 -4.90 -1.09
C ALA A 240 8.25 -4.92 -0.83
N VAL A 241 7.49 -5.50 -1.76
CA VAL A 241 6.03 -5.59 -1.65
C VAL A 241 5.61 -6.62 -0.61
N ALA A 242 6.25 -7.78 -0.54
CA ALA A 242 5.98 -8.76 0.52
C ALA A 242 6.15 -8.17 1.93
N ASP A 243 7.22 -7.39 2.13
CA ASP A 243 7.44 -6.67 3.38
C ASP A 243 6.38 -5.61 3.66
N MET A 244 5.96 -4.85 2.63
CA MET A 244 4.90 -3.86 2.79
C MET A 244 3.55 -4.51 3.10
N ILE A 245 3.18 -5.62 2.44
CA ILE A 245 1.94 -6.35 2.73
C ILE A 245 1.93 -6.80 4.18
N ARG A 246 3.03 -7.39 4.68
CA ARG A 246 3.16 -7.77 6.10
C ARG A 246 2.97 -6.58 7.04
N ASN A 247 3.54 -5.42 6.70
CA ASN A 247 3.35 -4.20 7.49
C ASN A 247 1.89 -3.71 7.42
N ILE A 248 1.23 -3.78 6.26
CA ILE A 248 -0.18 -3.42 6.09
C ILE A 248 -1.09 -4.32 6.93
N GLU A 249 -0.82 -5.61 6.98
CA GLU A 249 -1.56 -6.56 7.81
C GLU A 249 -1.51 -6.16 9.30
N ASN A 250 -0.36 -5.68 9.77
CA ASN A 250 -0.13 -5.25 11.16
C ASN A 250 -0.66 -3.84 11.49
N ILE A 251 -1.12 -3.06 10.50
CA ILE A 251 -1.74 -1.76 10.76
C ILE A 251 -3.19 -1.99 11.18
N THR A 252 -3.53 -1.50 12.37
CA THR A 252 -4.84 -1.60 13.00
C THR A 252 -5.33 -0.23 13.46
N VAL A 253 -6.56 -0.14 13.97
CA VAL A 253 -7.09 1.11 14.55
C VAL A 253 -6.28 1.56 15.77
N ASP A 254 -5.69 0.62 16.53
CA ASP A 254 -4.93 0.95 17.73
C ASP A 254 -3.61 1.66 17.40
N ASN A 255 -2.96 1.27 16.29
CA ASN A 255 -1.73 1.89 15.81
C ASN A 255 -1.94 2.74 14.53
N THR A 256 -3.17 3.22 14.30
CA THR A 256 -3.49 4.11 13.17
C THR A 256 -2.55 5.32 13.14
N ALA A 257 -2.32 5.92 11.98
CA ALA A 257 -1.24 6.86 11.68
C ALA A 257 0.17 6.25 11.69
N ALA A 258 0.29 4.91 11.65
CA ALA A 258 1.59 4.26 11.57
C ALA A 258 2.36 4.68 10.30
N TYR A 259 3.61 5.12 10.46
CA TYR A 259 4.54 5.42 9.39
C TYR A 259 5.70 4.41 9.44
N VAL A 260 5.61 3.38 8.61
CA VAL A 260 6.38 2.14 8.76
C VAL A 260 7.34 1.93 7.59
N ASN A 261 8.58 1.65 7.92
CA ASN A 261 9.60 1.25 6.95
C ASN A 261 9.41 -0.23 6.54
N TYR A 262 9.93 -0.66 5.39
CA TYR A 262 9.87 -2.04 4.92
C TYR A 262 10.22 -3.08 5.99
N ASN A 263 11.16 -2.79 6.88
CA ASN A 263 11.60 -3.69 7.95
C ASN A 263 10.74 -3.65 9.23
N GLY A 264 9.54 -3.09 9.17
CA GLY A 264 8.61 -2.99 10.28
C GLY A 264 8.91 -1.90 11.31
N LYS A 265 10.03 -1.18 11.18
CA LYS A 265 10.40 -0.10 12.11
C LYS A 265 9.66 1.20 11.78
N THR A 266 9.23 1.92 12.81
CA THR A 266 8.67 3.26 12.66
C THR A 266 9.68 4.22 12.03
N ILE A 267 9.22 5.04 11.09
CA ILE A 267 10.00 6.12 10.52
C ILE A 267 9.72 7.39 11.34
N PRO A 268 10.75 8.11 11.83
CA PRO A 268 10.53 9.40 12.48
C PRO A 268 9.97 10.42 11.48
N TRP A 269 9.20 11.35 12.00
CA TRP A 269 8.58 12.42 11.19
C TRP A 269 9.55 13.45 10.63
#